data_428fd948458a2458bd8da0998d34a12e
#
_entry.id   428fd948458a2458bd8da0998d34a12e
#
_cell.length_a   1.000
_cell.length_b   1.000
_cell.length_c   1.000
_cell.angle_alpha   90.00
_cell.angle_beta   90.00
_cell.angle_gamma   90.00
#
_symmetry.space_group_name_H-M   'P 1'
#
loop_
_entity.id
_entity.type
_entity.pdbx_description
1 polymer ?
#
loop_
_entity_poly.entity_id
_entity_poly.type
_entity_poly.pdbx_seq_one_letter_code
_entity_poly.pdbx_strand_id
1 'polypeptide(L)'
;MDFKNSFLADAINTLAELGKKAAEPTFQKAEGRTFLVTGSDYTEIEPIELPKPEKVITRSLDALVALIKTEAASQFTDLPLYISCGSASTVEVFTKPNPEDDLHRWQPYCALATDLPTLVENVRWTFDEAMIKLRSAFQRPLGIPGETNDVDYIIDLLSHMSVDQSIKSDDNGVTQTVQVRKGISFVENKAVRPIVTLAPYRTFQEVQQPASEFVFRVYEDRSISLTAADGGMWKLAARDAAKRYLTDALADEIEKGLVIVTL
;
A
#
# COMPACT_ATOMS: atom_id res chain seq x y z
N MET A 1 60.05 -13.18 61.90
CA MET A 1 59.34 -12.37 60.83
C MET A 1 59.27 -13.22 59.60
N ASP A 2 58.12 -13.81 59.38
CA ASP A 2 57.91 -14.77 58.28
C ASP A 2 57.36 -14.06 57.01
N PHE A 3 58.23 -13.32 56.34
CA PHE A 3 57.93 -12.70 55.06
C PHE A 3 57.74 -13.71 53.94
N LYS A 4 58.23 -14.94 54.08
CA LYS A 4 58.11 -15.97 53.07
C LYS A 4 56.67 -16.58 52.98
N ASN A 5 55.97 -16.65 54.11
CA ASN A 5 54.60 -17.25 54.14
C ASN A 5 53.52 -16.33 53.59
N SER A 6 53.70 -15.01 53.75
CA SER A 6 52.76 -14.06 53.23
C SER A 6 52.75 -13.99 51.65
N PHE A 7 53.95 -13.97 51.08
CA PHE A 7 54.10 -13.93 49.62
C PHE A 7 53.58 -15.19 48.92
N LEU A 8 53.80 -16.36 49.56
CA LEU A 8 53.29 -17.62 49.02
C LEU A 8 51.75 -17.70 49.12
N ALA A 9 51.21 -17.22 50.23
CA ALA A 9 49.76 -17.18 50.43
C ALA A 9 49.05 -16.21 49.38
N ASP A 10 49.65 -15.04 49.15
CA ASP A 10 49.18 -14.07 48.21
C ASP A 10 49.30 -14.60 46.79
N ALA A 11 50.39 -15.30 46.44
CA ALA A 11 50.51 -15.93 45.11
C ALA A 11 49.48 -17.05 44.88
N ILE A 12 49.21 -17.88 45.92
CA ILE A 12 48.21 -18.94 45.86
C ILE A 12 46.80 -18.33 45.71
N ASN A 13 46.49 -17.29 46.46
CA ASN A 13 45.22 -16.61 46.36
C ASN A 13 44.98 -15.95 44.94
N THR A 14 46.09 -15.32 44.46
CA THR A 14 46.03 -14.75 43.10
C THR A 14 45.84 -15.81 42.02
N LEU A 15 46.50 -16.96 42.12
CA LEU A 15 46.33 -18.09 41.23
C LEU A 15 44.92 -18.71 41.35
N ALA A 16 44.39 -18.80 42.58
CA ALA A 16 43.03 -19.28 42.80
C ALA A 16 41.97 -18.33 42.23
N GLU A 17 42.15 -17.02 42.32
CA GLU A 17 41.29 -16.03 41.72
C GLU A 17 41.37 -16.03 40.19
N LEU A 18 42.59 -16.15 39.63
CA LEU A 18 42.77 -16.31 38.18
C LEU A 18 42.16 -17.61 37.68
N GLY A 19 42.27 -18.70 38.43
CA GLY A 19 41.64 -19.99 38.13
C GLY A 19 40.10 -19.89 38.16
N LYS A 20 39.54 -19.18 39.13
CA LYS A 20 38.11 -18.92 39.20
C LYS A 20 37.64 -18.09 38.02
N LYS A 21 38.33 -16.97 37.67
CA LYS A 21 38.02 -16.15 36.53
C LYS A 21 38.13 -16.90 35.20
N ALA A 22 39.12 -17.79 35.08
CA ALA A 22 39.26 -18.63 33.88
C ALA A 22 38.18 -19.72 33.77
N ALA A 23 37.52 -20.08 34.87
CA ALA A 23 36.41 -21.04 34.89
C ALA A 23 35.04 -20.38 34.77
N GLU A 24 34.94 -19.05 34.85
CA GLU A 24 33.70 -18.35 34.68
C GLU A 24 33.28 -18.41 33.17
N PRO A 25 32.01 -18.77 32.88
CA PRO A 25 31.51 -18.79 31.51
C PRO A 25 31.58 -17.38 30.92
N THR A 26 32.19 -17.26 29.76
CA THR A 26 32.28 -15.99 29.03
C THR A 26 31.72 -16.15 27.62
N PHE A 27 31.03 -15.12 27.11
CA PHE A 27 30.58 -15.11 25.74
C PHE A 27 31.66 -14.50 24.85
N GLN A 28 32.04 -15.21 23.80
CA GLN A 28 32.97 -14.71 22.78
C GLN A 28 32.32 -14.76 21.40
N LYS A 29 32.52 -13.72 20.60
CA LYS A 29 32.10 -13.68 19.20
C LYS A 29 33.32 -13.90 18.30
N ALA A 30 33.23 -14.85 17.40
CA ALA A 30 34.23 -15.11 16.36
C ALA A 30 33.51 -15.46 15.06
N GLU A 31 33.89 -14.82 13.98
CA GLU A 31 33.32 -15.06 12.62
C GLU A 31 31.78 -14.96 12.55
N GLY A 32 31.18 -14.01 13.28
CA GLY A 32 29.72 -13.85 13.32
C GLY A 32 28.97 -14.85 14.21
N ARG A 33 29.68 -15.78 14.85
CA ARG A 33 29.11 -16.78 15.76
C ARG A 33 29.37 -16.43 17.21
N THR A 34 28.48 -16.84 18.10
CA THR A 34 28.62 -16.64 19.54
C THR A 34 28.94 -17.97 20.19
N PHE A 35 29.99 -17.97 20.99
CA PHE A 35 30.45 -19.12 21.74
C PHE A 35 30.39 -18.87 23.24
N LEU A 36 29.89 -19.82 24.00
CA LEU A 36 30.05 -19.88 25.44
C LEU A 36 31.36 -20.62 25.73
N VAL A 37 32.34 -19.92 26.27
CA VAL A 37 33.64 -20.48 26.64
C VAL A 37 33.63 -20.72 28.15
N THR A 38 33.90 -21.97 28.54
CA THR A 38 34.01 -22.38 29.97
C THR A 38 35.32 -23.11 30.15
N GLY A 39 36.30 -22.44 30.69
CA GLY A 39 37.65 -22.99 30.86
C GLY A 39 38.30 -23.29 29.50
N SER A 40 38.59 -24.58 29.22
CA SER A 40 39.14 -25.05 27.94
C SER A 40 38.08 -25.48 26.92
N ASP A 41 36.82 -25.52 27.32
CA ASP A 41 35.73 -26.00 26.50
C ASP A 41 34.95 -24.82 25.90
N TYR A 42 34.43 -25.00 24.70
CA TYR A 42 33.53 -24.02 24.08
C TYR A 42 32.31 -24.71 23.47
N THR A 43 31.19 -24.05 23.58
CA THR A 43 29.94 -24.47 22.93
C THR A 43 29.42 -23.34 22.06
N GLU A 44 29.18 -23.61 20.80
CA GLU A 44 28.55 -22.67 19.94
C GLU A 44 27.09 -22.49 20.41
N ILE A 45 26.72 -21.24 20.65
CA ILE A 45 25.37 -20.89 21.01
C ILE A 45 24.70 -20.35 19.75
N GLU A 46 23.72 -21.08 19.24
CA GLU A 46 22.86 -20.56 18.22
C GLU A 46 22.18 -19.28 18.76
N PRO A 47 22.23 -18.16 18.03
CA PRO A 47 21.52 -16.97 18.43
C PRO A 47 20.08 -17.36 18.71
N ILE A 48 19.57 -17.02 19.89
CA ILE A 48 18.13 -17.13 20.15
C ILE A 48 17.49 -16.15 19.17
N GLU A 49 16.97 -16.64 18.07
CA GLU A 49 16.13 -15.84 17.21
C GLU A 49 14.90 -15.44 18.01
N LEU A 50 14.91 -14.22 18.51
CA LEU A 50 13.71 -13.65 19.12
C LEU A 50 12.64 -13.66 18.02
N PRO A 51 11.45 -14.22 18.29
CA PRO A 51 10.39 -14.22 17.31
C PRO A 51 10.12 -12.77 16.89
N LYS A 52 10.29 -12.48 15.60
CA LYS A 52 9.98 -11.15 15.07
C LYS A 52 8.50 -10.89 15.30
N PRO A 53 8.12 -9.72 15.85
CA PRO A 53 6.71 -9.41 16.05
C PRO A 53 5.96 -9.49 14.73
N GLU A 54 4.71 -9.92 14.78
CA GLU A 54 3.87 -9.99 13.59
C GLU A 54 3.67 -8.61 12.97
N LYS A 55 3.65 -8.57 11.64
CA LYS A 55 3.39 -7.35 10.89
C LYS A 55 1.96 -6.85 11.16
N VAL A 56 1.82 -5.58 11.53
CA VAL A 56 0.52 -4.93 11.68
C VAL A 56 0.01 -4.49 10.31
N ILE A 57 -1.17 -4.96 9.94
CA ILE A 57 -1.83 -4.60 8.68
C ILE A 57 -2.98 -3.66 8.96
N THR A 58 -2.93 -2.47 8.35
CA THR A 58 -4.01 -1.48 8.38
C THR A 58 -4.77 -1.46 7.06
N ARG A 59 -5.96 -0.85 7.07
CA ARG A 59 -6.79 -0.68 5.86
C ARG A 59 -6.91 0.79 5.42
N SER A 60 -6.16 1.66 6.06
CA SER A 60 -6.27 3.10 5.96
C SER A 60 -4.87 3.73 6.01
N LEU A 61 -4.64 4.74 5.20
CA LEU A 61 -3.41 5.54 5.25
C LEU A 61 -3.34 6.37 6.53
N ASP A 62 -4.47 6.86 7.03
CA ASP A 62 -4.54 7.59 8.31
C ASP A 62 -4.07 6.73 9.48
N ALA A 63 -4.52 5.48 9.54
CA ALA A 63 -4.08 4.54 10.57
C ALA A 63 -2.58 4.22 10.44
N LEU A 64 -2.07 4.08 9.21
CA LEU A 64 -0.65 3.89 8.96
C LEU A 64 0.17 5.09 9.44
N VAL A 65 -0.27 6.32 9.13
CA VAL A 65 0.38 7.57 9.59
C VAL A 65 0.44 7.63 11.12
N ALA A 66 -0.66 7.28 11.80
CA ALA A 66 -0.69 7.27 13.26
C ALA A 66 0.32 6.27 13.85
N LEU A 67 0.43 5.07 13.28
CA LEU A 67 1.42 4.06 13.69
C LEU A 67 2.85 4.55 13.45
N ILE A 68 3.13 5.10 12.27
CA ILE A 68 4.45 5.63 11.94
C ILE A 68 4.87 6.76 12.88
N LYS A 69 3.98 7.69 13.20
CA LYS A 69 4.25 8.79 14.15
C LYS A 69 4.54 8.27 15.55
N THR A 70 3.80 7.27 15.99
CA THR A 70 4.03 6.61 17.28
C THR A 70 5.40 5.93 17.32
N GLU A 71 5.73 5.21 16.26
CA GLU A 71 7.00 4.49 16.14
C GLU A 71 8.18 5.45 16.04
N ALA A 72 8.07 6.50 15.22
CA ALA A 72 9.10 7.53 15.08
C ALA A 72 9.39 8.28 16.39
N ALA A 73 8.40 8.37 17.28
CA ALA A 73 8.58 8.91 18.63
C ALA A 73 9.19 7.90 19.62
N SER A 74 9.25 6.62 19.26
CA SER A 74 9.81 5.55 20.09
C SER A 74 11.34 5.59 20.07
N GLN A 75 11.96 5.35 21.23
CA GLN A 75 13.41 5.23 21.34
C GLN A 75 13.94 3.84 20.95
N PHE A 76 13.05 2.90 20.65
CA PHE A 76 13.38 1.49 20.43
C PHE A 76 13.40 1.06 18.96
N THR A 77 13.11 1.97 18.05
CA THR A 77 13.01 1.64 16.62
C THR A 77 14.28 2.00 15.86
N ASP A 78 14.71 1.11 14.97
CA ASP A 78 15.80 1.35 14.03
C ASP A 78 15.38 2.37 12.96
N LEU A 79 15.64 3.63 13.23
CA LEU A 79 15.34 4.74 12.35
C LEU A 79 16.46 4.98 11.31
N PRO A 80 16.17 5.55 10.16
CA PRO A 80 14.86 5.99 9.68
C PRO A 80 13.96 4.83 9.23
N LEU A 81 12.64 5.05 9.28
CA LEU A 81 11.67 4.18 8.63
C LEU A 81 11.61 4.48 7.14
N TYR A 82 11.55 3.44 6.32
CA TYR A 82 11.43 3.53 4.88
C TYR A 82 10.01 3.14 4.46
N ILE A 83 9.30 4.06 3.85
CA ILE A 83 7.94 3.83 3.37
C ILE A 83 8.00 3.62 1.86
N SER A 84 7.50 2.49 1.39
CA SER A 84 7.44 2.14 -0.04
C SER A 84 6.00 2.19 -0.54
N CYS A 85 5.73 3.07 -1.50
CA CYS A 85 4.49 3.14 -2.26
C CYS A 85 4.61 2.35 -3.57
N GLY A 86 5.15 1.13 -3.53
CA GLY A 86 5.47 0.30 -4.69
C GLY A 86 4.25 -0.22 -5.45
N SER A 87 3.06 -0.21 -4.85
CA SER A 87 1.81 -0.70 -5.43
C SER A 87 0.71 0.37 -5.37
N ALA A 88 -0.28 0.26 -6.25
CA ALA A 88 -1.46 1.13 -6.24
C ALA A 88 -2.38 0.90 -5.03
N SER A 89 -2.29 -0.26 -4.39
CA SER A 89 -3.18 -0.69 -3.30
C SER A 89 -2.45 -1.12 -2.05
N THR A 90 -1.11 -0.98 -2.00
CA THR A 90 -0.30 -1.43 -0.88
C THR A 90 0.78 -0.41 -0.59
N VAL A 91 0.91 -0.04 0.68
CA VAL A 91 2.02 0.75 1.21
C VAL A 91 2.70 -0.08 2.29
N GLU A 92 4.00 -0.23 2.19
CA GLU A 92 4.81 -1.02 3.10
C GLU A 92 5.81 -0.15 3.84
N VAL A 93 6.03 -0.45 5.12
CA VAL A 93 6.99 0.27 5.96
C VAL A 93 8.08 -0.69 6.40
N PHE A 94 9.33 -0.28 6.23
CA PHE A 94 10.51 -1.07 6.57
C PHE A 94 11.39 -0.30 7.55
N THR A 95 12.07 -1.02 8.43
CA THR A 95 13.13 -0.47 9.26
C THR A 95 14.43 -0.29 8.46
N LYS A 96 15.41 0.36 9.05
CA LYS A 96 16.78 0.40 8.54
C LYS A 96 17.33 -1.03 8.41
N PRO A 97 18.17 -1.31 7.40
CA PRO A 97 18.88 -2.59 7.33
C PRO A 97 19.73 -2.82 8.59
N ASN A 98 19.57 -3.97 9.21
CA ASN A 98 20.39 -4.34 10.37
C ASN A 98 21.69 -5.03 9.92
N PRO A 99 22.89 -4.42 10.14
CA PRO A 99 24.16 -5.03 9.75
C PRO A 99 24.48 -6.31 10.52
N GLU A 100 23.90 -6.50 11.71
CA GLU A 100 24.11 -7.68 12.54
C GLU A 100 23.24 -8.88 12.14
N ASP A 101 22.24 -8.67 11.28
CA ASP A 101 21.28 -9.69 10.83
C ASP A 101 21.27 -9.73 9.28
N ASP A 102 22.43 -9.96 8.66
CA ASP A 102 22.62 -10.09 7.20
C ASP A 102 21.91 -9.00 6.37
N LEU A 103 21.88 -7.76 6.89
CA LEU A 103 21.15 -6.61 6.31
C LEU A 103 19.63 -6.83 6.19
N HIS A 104 19.08 -7.72 6.99
CA HIS A 104 17.63 -7.95 7.00
C HIS A 104 16.87 -6.69 7.41
N ARG A 105 15.77 -6.39 6.71
CA ARG A 105 14.85 -5.32 7.06
C ARG A 105 13.58 -5.91 7.64
N TRP A 106 13.20 -5.47 8.81
CA TRP A 106 11.89 -5.80 9.35
C TRP A 106 10.82 -4.93 8.69
N GLN A 107 9.63 -5.52 8.45
CA GLN A 107 8.45 -4.85 7.89
C GLN A 107 7.35 -4.76 8.96
N PRO A 108 7.41 -3.75 9.86
CA PRO A 108 6.49 -3.66 10.99
C PRO A 108 5.06 -3.35 10.57
N TYR A 109 4.88 -2.54 9.53
CA TYR A 109 3.57 -2.01 9.14
C TYR A 109 3.32 -2.15 7.65
N CYS A 110 2.04 -2.33 7.32
CA CYS A 110 1.56 -2.33 5.94
C CYS A 110 0.15 -1.74 5.91
N ALA A 111 -0.16 -0.91 4.92
CA ALA A 111 -1.51 -0.52 4.59
C ALA A 111 -1.97 -1.20 3.31
N LEU A 112 -3.18 -1.76 3.33
CA LEU A 112 -3.83 -2.38 2.19
C LEU A 112 -5.14 -1.64 1.89
N ALA A 113 -5.30 -1.19 0.65
CA ALA A 113 -6.59 -0.71 0.16
C ALA A 113 -7.52 -1.91 -0.04
N THR A 114 -8.38 -2.16 0.93
CA THR A 114 -9.35 -3.26 0.95
C THR A 114 -10.77 -2.72 0.91
N ASP A 115 -11.73 -3.63 0.76
CA ASP A 115 -13.17 -3.30 0.77
C ASP A 115 -13.59 -2.31 -0.34
N LEU A 116 -12.81 -2.29 -1.44
CA LEU A 116 -13.10 -1.48 -2.61
C LEU A 116 -14.17 -2.15 -3.47
N PRO A 117 -15.10 -1.36 -4.05
CA PRO A 117 -16.05 -1.89 -5.01
C PRO A 117 -15.31 -2.58 -6.17
N THR A 118 -15.63 -3.85 -6.41
CA THR A 118 -15.00 -4.57 -7.52
C THR A 118 -15.55 -4.09 -8.83
N LEU A 119 -14.74 -3.40 -9.62
CA LEU A 119 -15.04 -3.09 -11.00
C LEU A 119 -14.62 -4.27 -11.87
N VAL A 120 -15.59 -5.03 -12.36
CA VAL A 120 -15.33 -6.09 -13.33
C VAL A 120 -15.34 -5.46 -14.71
N GLU A 121 -14.17 -5.39 -15.34
CA GLU A 121 -14.00 -4.86 -16.69
C GLU A 121 -14.49 -5.86 -17.76
N ASN A 122 -14.86 -5.36 -18.93
CA ASN A 122 -15.30 -6.16 -20.09
C ASN A 122 -16.58 -7.00 -19.86
N VAL A 123 -17.36 -6.71 -18.82
CA VAL A 123 -18.63 -7.36 -18.56
C VAL A 123 -19.75 -6.41 -18.93
N ARG A 124 -20.82 -6.96 -19.50
CA ARG A 124 -22.05 -6.22 -19.71
C ARG A 124 -22.79 -6.07 -18.39
N TRP A 125 -23.18 -4.85 -18.09
CA TRP A 125 -24.07 -4.53 -16.97
C TRP A 125 -25.47 -4.25 -17.50
N THR A 126 -26.44 -4.83 -16.88
CA THR A 126 -27.84 -4.43 -17.08
C THR A 126 -28.03 -2.98 -16.72
N PHE A 127 -29.12 -2.37 -17.11
CA PHE A 127 -29.45 -0.98 -16.78
C PHE A 127 -29.39 -0.73 -15.27
N ASP A 128 -30.03 -1.60 -14.47
CA ASP A 128 -30.08 -1.43 -13.02
C ASP A 128 -28.71 -1.61 -12.36
N GLU A 129 -27.94 -2.61 -12.79
CA GLU A 129 -26.55 -2.81 -12.33
C GLU A 129 -25.67 -1.61 -12.67
N ALA A 130 -25.80 -1.07 -13.88
CA ALA A 130 -25.05 0.11 -14.31
C ALA A 130 -25.36 1.32 -13.45
N MET A 131 -26.65 1.58 -13.19
CA MET A 131 -27.08 2.69 -12.34
C MET A 131 -26.56 2.57 -10.90
N ILE A 132 -26.51 1.36 -10.36
CA ILE A 132 -25.97 1.10 -9.02
C ILE A 132 -24.46 1.28 -9.02
N LYS A 133 -23.75 0.63 -9.95
CA LYS A 133 -22.29 0.66 -10.02
C LYS A 133 -21.73 2.05 -10.30
N LEU A 134 -22.34 2.80 -11.23
CA LEU A 134 -21.91 4.18 -11.53
C LEU A 134 -22.02 5.10 -10.29
N ARG A 135 -22.94 4.83 -9.38
CA ARG A 135 -23.12 5.62 -8.16
C ARG A 135 -22.26 5.15 -7.00
N SER A 136 -21.91 3.87 -6.93
CA SER A 136 -21.22 3.26 -5.78
C SER A 136 -19.75 2.95 -6.02
N ALA A 137 -19.34 2.68 -7.26
CA ALA A 137 -17.99 2.22 -7.58
C ALA A 137 -17.08 3.30 -8.18
N PHE A 138 -17.61 4.51 -8.42
CA PHE A 138 -16.85 5.62 -9.01
C PHE A 138 -16.91 6.86 -8.15
N GLN A 139 -15.75 7.49 -7.98
CA GLN A 139 -15.66 8.80 -7.35
C GLN A 139 -16.35 9.85 -8.27
N ARG A 140 -17.20 10.67 -7.69
CA ARG A 140 -17.78 11.80 -8.41
C ARG A 140 -16.82 12.98 -8.44
N PRO A 141 -16.97 13.89 -9.44
CA PRO A 141 -16.18 15.11 -9.47
C PRO A 141 -16.33 15.89 -8.16
N LEU A 142 -15.21 16.30 -7.60
CA LEU A 142 -15.17 17.12 -6.38
C LEU A 142 -15.41 18.61 -6.67
N GLY A 143 -15.67 18.97 -7.93
CA GLY A 143 -15.84 20.36 -8.38
C GLY A 143 -14.53 21.14 -8.48
N ILE A 144 -13.40 20.44 -8.53
CA ILE A 144 -12.07 21.05 -8.70
C ILE A 144 -11.91 21.47 -10.16
N PRO A 145 -11.47 22.69 -10.46
CA PRO A 145 -11.22 23.13 -11.84
C PRO A 145 -10.26 22.19 -12.57
N GLY A 146 -10.69 21.69 -13.75
CA GLY A 146 -9.90 20.75 -14.57
C GLY A 146 -10.16 19.28 -14.28
N GLU A 147 -10.96 18.94 -13.28
CA GLU A 147 -11.41 17.57 -13.06
C GLU A 147 -12.53 17.21 -14.04
N THR A 148 -12.29 16.19 -14.87
CA THR A 148 -13.29 15.66 -15.80
C THR A 148 -13.68 14.25 -15.38
N ASN A 149 -14.98 14.05 -15.22
CA ASN A 149 -15.53 12.74 -14.89
C ASN A 149 -16.90 12.62 -15.56
N ASP A 150 -17.05 11.60 -16.39
CA ASP A 150 -18.25 11.40 -17.19
C ASP A 150 -19.33 10.54 -16.51
N VAL A 151 -19.24 10.30 -15.19
CA VAL A 151 -20.26 9.51 -14.46
C VAL A 151 -21.65 10.08 -14.64
N ASP A 152 -21.81 11.40 -14.43
CA ASP A 152 -23.10 12.06 -14.53
C ASP A 152 -23.62 12.09 -15.98
N TYR A 153 -22.71 12.21 -16.96
CA TYR A 153 -23.06 12.07 -18.39
C TYR A 153 -23.63 10.69 -18.70
N ILE A 154 -23.00 9.62 -18.20
CA ILE A 154 -23.50 8.26 -18.46
C ILE A 154 -24.83 8.02 -17.74
N ILE A 155 -24.97 8.47 -16.49
CA ILE A 155 -26.23 8.37 -15.74
C ILE A 155 -27.35 9.12 -16.46
N ASP A 156 -27.09 10.34 -16.95
CA ASP A 156 -28.06 11.12 -17.73
C ASP A 156 -28.45 10.39 -19.01
N LEU A 157 -27.45 9.90 -19.75
CA LEU A 157 -27.69 9.14 -20.97
C LEU A 157 -28.60 7.91 -20.70
N LEU A 158 -28.29 7.12 -19.69
CA LEU A 158 -29.06 5.93 -19.32
C LEU A 158 -30.47 6.28 -18.84
N SER A 159 -30.62 7.36 -18.09
CA SER A 159 -31.93 7.80 -17.56
C SER A 159 -32.91 8.21 -18.66
N HIS A 160 -32.41 8.68 -19.81
CA HIS A 160 -33.23 9.05 -20.96
C HIS A 160 -33.55 7.90 -21.93
N MET A 161 -33.03 6.69 -21.61
CA MET A 161 -33.34 5.47 -22.36
C MET A 161 -34.62 4.81 -21.79
N SER A 162 -35.79 5.02 -22.43
CA SER A 162 -37.03 4.42 -21.93
C SER A 162 -37.25 2.98 -22.42
N VAL A 163 -38.10 2.23 -21.69
CA VAL A 163 -38.32 0.80 -21.91
C VAL A 163 -39.04 0.51 -23.24
N ASP A 164 -39.82 1.47 -23.75
CA ASP A 164 -40.70 1.28 -24.91
C ASP A 164 -40.10 1.66 -26.27
N GLN A 165 -38.77 1.81 -26.35
CA GLN A 165 -38.10 2.32 -27.53
C GLN A 165 -37.15 1.32 -28.15
N SER A 166 -37.28 1.08 -29.44
CA SER A 166 -36.25 0.36 -30.20
C SER A 166 -34.99 1.22 -30.30
N ILE A 167 -33.92 0.76 -29.73
CA ILE A 167 -32.59 1.37 -29.85
C ILE A 167 -31.93 0.74 -31.07
N LYS A 168 -31.63 1.57 -32.09
CA LYS A 168 -30.76 1.16 -33.20
C LYS A 168 -29.35 1.66 -32.86
N SER A 169 -28.41 0.73 -32.75
CA SER A 169 -27.02 1.01 -32.57
C SER A 169 -26.30 0.81 -33.90
N ASP A 170 -25.63 1.82 -34.38
CA ASP A 170 -24.70 1.73 -35.50
C ASP A 170 -23.29 1.91 -35.02
N ASP A 171 -22.47 0.85 -35.07
CA ASP A 171 -21.11 0.79 -34.53
C ASP A 171 -20.14 0.59 -35.71
N ASN A 172 -19.32 1.58 -35.98
CA ASN A 172 -18.25 1.48 -36.98
C ASN A 172 -16.88 1.18 -36.37
N GLY A 173 -16.83 0.76 -35.09
CA GLY A 173 -15.62 0.45 -34.36
C GLY A 173 -14.91 1.64 -33.68
N VAL A 174 -15.26 2.88 -34.08
CA VAL A 174 -14.67 4.11 -33.55
C VAL A 174 -15.73 5.01 -32.92
N THR A 175 -16.92 5.12 -33.56
CA THR A 175 -17.99 5.99 -33.11
C THR A 175 -19.30 5.20 -33.08
N GLN A 176 -19.98 5.26 -31.94
CA GLN A 176 -21.31 4.66 -31.77
C GLN A 176 -22.38 5.75 -31.77
N THR A 177 -23.37 5.62 -32.61
CA THR A 177 -24.56 6.50 -32.64
C THR A 177 -25.76 5.74 -32.11
N VAL A 178 -26.42 6.24 -31.09
CA VAL A 178 -27.64 5.67 -30.52
C VAL A 178 -28.80 6.59 -30.84
N GLN A 179 -29.81 6.04 -31.53
CA GLN A 179 -31.06 6.72 -31.80
C GLN A 179 -32.04 6.44 -30.66
N VAL A 180 -32.35 7.46 -29.87
CA VAL A 180 -33.34 7.39 -28.79
C VAL A 180 -34.60 8.12 -29.22
N ARG A 181 -35.74 7.41 -29.27
CA ARG A 181 -37.04 8.07 -29.47
C ARG A 181 -37.53 8.70 -28.17
N LYS A 182 -37.69 9.99 -28.16
CA LYS A 182 -38.24 10.74 -27.03
C LYS A 182 -39.68 11.17 -27.37
N GLY A 183 -40.68 10.52 -26.77
CA GLY A 183 -42.08 10.83 -27.00
C GLY A 183 -42.64 10.44 -28.39
N ILE A 184 -43.83 10.84 -28.70
CA ILE A 184 -44.63 10.38 -29.85
C ILE A 184 -44.09 10.80 -31.23
N SER A 185 -43.07 11.69 -31.33
CA SER A 185 -42.76 12.28 -32.64
C SER A 185 -41.29 12.58 -32.96
N PHE A 186 -40.33 12.42 -32.09
CA PHE A 186 -38.97 12.82 -32.41
C PHE A 186 -37.94 11.75 -32.08
N VAL A 187 -37.16 11.36 -33.09
CA VAL A 187 -35.93 10.56 -32.94
C VAL A 187 -34.80 11.56 -32.73
N GLU A 188 -34.31 11.69 -31.51
CA GLU A 188 -33.05 12.39 -31.27
C GLU A 188 -31.89 11.42 -31.51
N ASN A 189 -31.06 11.70 -32.52
CA ASN A 189 -29.77 11.04 -32.67
C ASN A 189 -28.84 11.61 -31.62
N LYS A 190 -28.63 10.91 -30.49
CA LYS A 190 -27.67 11.30 -29.50
C LYS A 190 -26.37 10.52 -29.77
N ALA A 191 -25.32 11.20 -30.19
CA ALA A 191 -24.01 10.59 -30.35
C ALA A 191 -23.50 10.15 -28.96
N VAL A 192 -23.22 8.86 -28.82
CA VAL A 192 -22.60 8.32 -27.62
C VAL A 192 -21.09 8.57 -27.70
N ARG A 193 -20.50 9.12 -26.64
CA ARG A 193 -19.07 9.25 -26.57
C ARG A 193 -18.45 7.87 -26.46
N PRO A 194 -17.59 7.45 -27.40
CA PRO A 194 -16.99 6.11 -27.38
C PRO A 194 -15.94 5.98 -26.28
N ILE A 195 -15.36 7.10 -25.83
CA ILE A 195 -14.40 7.17 -24.75
C ILE A 195 -14.95 8.09 -23.67
N VAL A 196 -14.88 7.62 -22.43
CA VAL A 196 -15.32 8.34 -21.24
C VAL A 196 -14.21 8.31 -20.19
N THR A 197 -14.10 9.38 -19.42
CA THR A 197 -13.15 9.48 -18.30
C THR A 197 -13.88 9.19 -17.01
N LEU A 198 -13.41 8.21 -16.26
CA LEU A 198 -14.01 7.77 -14.99
C LEU A 198 -12.93 7.57 -13.94
N ALA A 199 -13.28 7.74 -12.67
CA ALA A 199 -12.41 7.55 -11.53
C ALA A 199 -12.95 6.44 -10.61
N PRO A 200 -12.75 5.16 -10.95
CA PRO A 200 -13.18 4.05 -10.09
C PRO A 200 -12.44 4.04 -8.76
N TYR A 201 -13.10 3.57 -7.69
CA TYR A 201 -12.42 3.29 -6.43
C TYR A 201 -11.50 2.08 -6.59
N ARG A 202 -10.20 2.32 -6.74
CA ARG A 202 -9.16 1.30 -7.01
C ARG A 202 -7.93 1.41 -6.12
N THR A 203 -7.88 2.45 -5.27
CA THR A 203 -6.79 2.71 -4.33
C THR A 203 -7.36 3.19 -3.00
N PHE A 204 -6.52 3.63 -2.09
CA PHE A 204 -6.92 4.14 -0.78
C PHE A 204 -8.00 5.22 -0.90
N GLN A 205 -8.97 5.19 0.02
CA GLN A 205 -10.11 6.11 -0.02
C GLN A 205 -9.74 7.53 0.41
N GLU A 206 -8.65 7.69 1.14
CA GLU A 206 -8.14 8.98 1.62
C GLU A 206 -7.50 9.82 0.52
N VAL A 207 -7.22 9.22 -0.63
CA VAL A 207 -6.65 9.94 -1.77
C VAL A 207 -7.64 10.03 -2.92
N GLN A 208 -7.46 11.06 -3.75
CA GLN A 208 -8.25 11.21 -4.97
C GLN A 208 -8.05 10.00 -5.87
N GLN A 209 -9.16 9.40 -6.32
CA GLN A 209 -9.11 8.26 -7.21
C GLN A 209 -8.58 8.66 -8.58
N PRO A 210 -7.60 7.93 -9.13
CA PRO A 210 -7.05 8.24 -10.44
C PRO A 210 -8.12 8.12 -11.53
N ALA A 211 -8.32 9.20 -12.27
CA ALA A 211 -9.14 9.18 -13.46
C ALA A 211 -8.43 8.40 -14.57
N SER A 212 -9.19 7.63 -15.34
CA SER A 212 -8.71 6.90 -16.50
C SER A 212 -9.75 6.82 -17.60
N GLU A 213 -9.29 6.60 -18.81
CA GLU A 213 -10.15 6.47 -19.98
C GLU A 213 -10.71 5.05 -20.09
N PHE A 214 -11.99 4.99 -20.47
CA PHE A 214 -12.71 3.74 -20.75
C PHE A 214 -13.37 3.82 -22.11
N VAL A 215 -13.30 2.72 -22.85
CA VAL A 215 -14.16 2.50 -24.00
C VAL A 215 -15.56 2.20 -23.47
N PHE A 216 -16.52 3.05 -23.82
CA PHE A 216 -17.91 2.95 -23.41
C PHE A 216 -18.77 2.45 -24.56
N ARG A 217 -19.55 1.41 -24.33
CA ARG A 217 -20.49 0.86 -25.30
C ARG A 217 -21.87 0.70 -24.70
N VAL A 218 -22.89 1.02 -25.50
CA VAL A 218 -24.30 0.80 -25.19
C VAL A 218 -24.84 -0.22 -26.18
N TYR A 219 -25.61 -1.19 -25.68
CA TYR A 219 -26.20 -2.25 -26.47
C TYR A 219 -27.70 -2.07 -26.62
N GLU A 220 -28.28 -2.76 -27.60
CA GLU A 220 -29.74 -2.65 -27.94
C GLU A 220 -30.64 -3.07 -26.77
N ASP A 221 -30.17 -3.98 -25.91
CA ASP A 221 -30.86 -4.43 -24.69
C ASP A 221 -30.72 -3.46 -23.52
N ARG A 222 -30.19 -2.26 -23.77
CA ARG A 222 -29.87 -1.22 -22.76
C ARG A 222 -28.79 -1.60 -21.77
N SER A 223 -28.11 -2.70 -22.00
CA SER A 223 -26.89 -3.00 -21.25
C SER A 223 -25.73 -2.10 -21.70
N ILE A 224 -24.76 -1.89 -20.83
CA ILE A 224 -23.54 -1.15 -21.14
C ILE A 224 -22.31 -1.98 -20.83
N SER A 225 -21.19 -1.62 -21.43
CA SER A 225 -19.90 -2.13 -21.00
C SER A 225 -18.87 -1.01 -20.90
N LEU A 226 -17.96 -1.18 -19.97
CA LEU A 226 -16.78 -0.32 -19.78
C LEU A 226 -15.53 -1.19 -19.89
N THR A 227 -14.60 -0.74 -20.72
CA THR A 227 -13.30 -1.41 -20.92
C THR A 227 -12.20 -0.40 -20.67
N ALA A 228 -11.29 -0.65 -19.73
CA ALA A 228 -10.17 0.26 -19.47
C ALA A 228 -9.31 0.44 -20.72
N ALA A 229 -8.96 1.69 -21.02
CA ALA A 229 -8.20 2.07 -22.22
C ALA A 229 -6.93 2.85 -21.90
N ASP A 230 -6.57 2.97 -20.63
CA ASP A 230 -5.40 3.73 -20.16
C ASP A 230 -4.11 2.89 -20.03
N GLY A 231 -4.14 1.60 -20.41
CA GLY A 231 -2.97 0.72 -20.29
C GLY A 231 -2.45 0.52 -18.87
N GLY A 232 -3.25 0.83 -17.86
CA GLY A 232 -2.88 0.72 -16.45
C GLY A 232 -2.11 1.91 -15.90
N MET A 233 -2.07 3.03 -16.60
CA MET A 233 -1.40 4.26 -16.17
C MET A 233 -1.97 4.80 -14.85
N TRP A 234 -3.23 4.53 -14.53
CA TRP A 234 -3.84 4.87 -13.27
C TRP A 234 -3.05 4.34 -12.05
N LYS A 235 -2.32 3.21 -12.20
CA LYS A 235 -1.51 2.64 -11.11
C LYS A 235 -0.37 3.56 -10.70
N LEU A 236 0.25 4.24 -11.66
CA LEU A 236 1.29 5.23 -11.37
C LEU A 236 0.69 6.44 -10.64
N ALA A 237 -0.44 6.96 -11.14
CA ALA A 237 -1.13 8.07 -10.49
C ALA A 237 -1.60 7.73 -9.06
N ALA A 238 -2.04 6.49 -8.82
CA ALA A 238 -2.41 6.02 -7.48
C ALA A 238 -1.21 6.02 -6.51
N ARG A 239 -0.05 5.50 -6.97
CA ARG A 239 1.19 5.50 -6.18
C ARG A 239 1.65 6.91 -5.84
N ASP A 240 1.62 7.81 -6.83
CA ASP A 240 1.97 9.22 -6.63
C ASP A 240 1.02 9.93 -5.66
N ALA A 241 -0.28 9.61 -5.73
CA ALA A 241 -1.27 10.16 -4.81
C ALA A 241 -1.03 9.69 -3.36
N ALA A 242 -0.78 8.39 -3.16
CA ALA A 242 -0.45 7.84 -1.84
C ALA A 242 0.87 8.43 -1.30
N LYS A 243 1.89 8.54 -2.16
CA LYS A 243 3.17 9.17 -1.78
C LYS A 243 2.98 10.62 -1.34
N ARG A 244 2.25 11.44 -2.11
CA ARG A 244 1.97 12.84 -1.75
C ARG A 244 1.26 12.92 -0.41
N TYR A 245 0.19 12.15 -0.25
CA TYR A 245 -0.56 12.09 1.00
C TYR A 245 0.35 11.79 2.21
N LEU A 246 1.19 10.76 2.11
CA LEU A 246 2.11 10.37 3.18
C LEU A 246 3.21 11.40 3.41
N THR A 247 3.72 12.03 2.35
CA THR A 247 4.73 13.08 2.46
C THR A 247 4.17 14.31 3.19
N ASP A 248 2.94 14.69 2.88
CA ASP A 248 2.28 15.83 3.53
C ASP A 248 1.93 15.51 4.99
N ALA A 249 1.40 14.30 5.25
CA ALA A 249 0.99 13.88 6.59
C ALA A 249 2.18 13.64 7.54
N LEU A 250 3.36 13.30 7.02
CA LEU A 250 4.58 12.98 7.76
C LEU A 250 5.68 14.04 7.58
N ALA A 251 5.32 15.26 7.19
CA ALA A 251 6.29 16.32 6.88
C ALA A 251 7.29 16.57 8.02
N ASP A 252 6.80 16.62 9.26
CA ASP A 252 7.64 16.85 10.44
C ASP A 252 8.63 15.70 10.70
N GLU A 253 8.21 14.45 10.49
CA GLU A 253 9.04 13.26 10.67
C GLU A 253 10.11 13.16 9.55
N ILE A 254 9.74 13.58 8.34
CA ILE A 254 10.66 13.64 7.19
C ILE A 254 11.71 14.73 7.42
N GLU A 255 11.31 15.92 7.87
CA GLU A 255 12.24 17.03 8.18
C GLU A 255 13.25 16.63 9.26
N LYS A 256 12.82 15.87 10.26
CA LYS A 256 13.69 15.33 11.32
C LYS A 256 14.56 14.15 10.84
N GLY A 257 14.40 13.67 9.61
CA GLY A 257 15.13 12.52 9.08
C GLY A 257 14.72 11.17 9.67
N LEU A 258 13.55 11.09 10.30
CA LEU A 258 13.04 9.87 10.93
C LEU A 258 12.29 8.96 9.93
N VAL A 259 11.84 9.51 8.83
CA VAL A 259 11.04 8.82 7.81
C VAL A 259 11.53 9.18 6.41
N ILE A 260 11.55 8.19 5.52
CA ILE A 260 11.87 8.37 4.09
C ILE A 260 10.75 7.74 3.27
N VAL A 261 10.09 8.52 2.41
CA VAL A 261 9.01 8.06 1.54
C VAL A 261 9.52 7.85 0.11
N THR A 262 9.35 6.65 -0.40
CA THR A 262 9.78 6.24 -1.76
C THR A 262 8.58 5.78 -2.60
N LEU A 263 8.79 5.70 -3.91
CA LEU A 263 7.87 5.04 -4.84
C LEU A 263 8.21 3.58 -4.98
#